data_44c94d4cc5d07cd04670260160e340d5
#
_entry.id   44c94d4cc5d07cd04670260160e340d5
#
_cell.length_a   1.000
_cell.length_b   1.000
_cell.length_c   1.000
_cell.angle_alpha   90.00
_cell.angle_beta   90.00
_cell.angle_gamma   90.00
#
_symmetry.space_group_name_H-M   'P 1'
#
loop_
_entity.id
_entity.type
_entity.pdbx_description
1 polymer ?
#
loop_
_entity_poly.entity_id
_entity_poly.type
_entity_poly.pdbx_seq_one_letter_code
_entity_poly.pdbx_strand_id
1 'polypeptide(L)'
;AVVDTLIPRLHALLIRAEVMRVGDAALFGPSWRELAEEATSIRQPPWWQRERARLLELATTATPRYVYSLDQVREQARGLLGLGMVDRWHYALKANPHPQILRCLHAEGFAFECVSWNEVLAVRAALPDLPAERIFFTPNFAPREEYRAALAAGARVTLDGLHPMLEWGTDFADHDIF
;
A
#
# COMPACT_ATOMS: atom_id res chain seq x y z
N ALA A 1 -1.63 4.64 -13.56
CA ALA A 1 -2.56 4.63 -14.71
C ALA A 1 -4.02 4.35 -14.31
N VAL A 2 -4.33 3.36 -13.48
CA VAL A 2 -5.73 3.09 -13.07
C VAL A 2 -6.18 4.11 -12.03
N VAL A 3 -5.35 4.43 -11.07
CA VAL A 3 -5.65 5.40 -10.00
C VAL A 3 -5.69 6.82 -10.56
N ASP A 4 -4.75 7.19 -11.44
CA ASP A 4 -4.67 8.53 -12.03
C ASP A 4 -5.86 8.89 -12.92
N THR A 5 -6.51 7.87 -13.51
CA THR A 5 -7.71 8.08 -14.34
C THR A 5 -9.02 7.78 -13.62
N LEU A 6 -9.03 6.86 -12.68
CA LEU A 6 -10.28 6.42 -12.02
C LEU A 6 -10.73 7.36 -10.92
N ILE A 7 -9.81 7.87 -10.08
CA ILE A 7 -10.21 8.75 -8.97
C ILE A 7 -10.73 10.11 -9.44
N PRO A 8 -10.07 10.86 -10.34
CA PRO A 8 -10.63 12.09 -10.87
C PRO A 8 -11.93 11.88 -11.63
N ARG A 9 -12.05 10.74 -12.35
CA ARG A 9 -13.28 10.38 -13.07
C ARG A 9 -14.39 9.91 -12.15
N LEU A 10 -14.10 9.12 -11.10
CA LEU A 10 -15.06 8.78 -10.05
C LEU A 10 -15.52 10.02 -9.30
N HIS A 11 -14.62 10.95 -8.99
CA HIS A 11 -14.96 12.22 -8.37
C HIS A 11 -15.82 13.09 -9.29
N ALA A 12 -15.47 13.19 -10.57
CA ALA A 12 -16.29 13.87 -11.57
C ALA A 12 -17.66 13.20 -11.77
N LEU A 13 -17.71 11.86 -11.68
CA LEU A 13 -18.94 11.07 -11.76
C LEU A 13 -19.82 11.24 -10.51
N LEU A 14 -19.24 11.28 -9.32
CA LEU A 14 -19.98 11.54 -8.08
C LEU A 14 -20.53 12.96 -8.03
N ILE A 15 -19.75 13.95 -8.46
CA ILE A 15 -20.23 15.34 -8.60
C ILE A 15 -21.37 15.41 -9.62
N ARG A 16 -21.26 14.73 -10.77
CA ARG A 16 -22.33 14.66 -11.77
C ARG A 16 -23.56 13.91 -11.28
N ALA A 17 -23.39 12.85 -10.48
CA ALA A 17 -24.52 12.11 -9.88
C ALA A 17 -25.29 12.94 -8.85
N GLU A 18 -24.63 13.80 -8.09
CA GLU A 18 -25.30 14.77 -7.22
C GLU A 18 -26.05 15.84 -8.03
N VAL A 19 -25.45 16.34 -9.10
CA VAL A 19 -26.11 17.29 -10.02
C VAL A 19 -27.29 16.63 -10.74
N MET A 20 -27.23 15.33 -11.07
CA MET A 20 -28.36 14.59 -11.66
C MET A 20 -29.62 14.52 -10.78
N ARG A 21 -29.52 14.76 -9.49
CA ARG A 21 -30.71 14.88 -8.60
C ARG A 21 -31.48 16.19 -8.79
N VAL A 22 -30.94 17.15 -9.48
CA VAL A 22 -31.50 18.50 -9.64
C VAL A 22 -32.17 18.72 -11.03
N GLY A 23 -32.22 17.72 -11.90
CA GLY A 23 -33.29 17.62 -12.85
C GLY A 23 -33.21 18.30 -14.20
N ASP A 24 -32.05 18.33 -14.91
CA ASP A 24 -32.06 18.69 -16.33
C ASP A 24 -31.04 17.85 -17.14
N ALA A 25 -31.56 16.90 -17.92
CA ALA A 25 -30.74 15.89 -18.64
C ALA A 25 -29.77 16.50 -19.68
N ALA A 26 -30.02 17.71 -20.17
CA ALA A 26 -29.18 18.39 -21.15
C ALA A 26 -27.85 18.93 -20.58
N LEU A 27 -27.73 18.99 -19.25
CA LEU A 27 -26.52 19.47 -18.55
C LEU A 27 -25.50 18.36 -18.23
N PHE A 28 -25.82 17.11 -18.53
CA PHE A 28 -25.17 15.98 -17.93
C PHE A 28 -24.19 15.24 -18.84
N GLY A 29 -23.58 15.74 -19.79
CA GLY A 29 -22.49 15.08 -20.52
C GLY A 29 -22.72 13.58 -20.78
N PRO A 30 -21.69 12.83 -21.12
CA PRO A 30 -21.82 11.43 -21.55
C PRO A 30 -22.47 10.53 -20.47
N SER A 31 -23.29 9.58 -20.93
CA SER A 31 -23.94 8.57 -20.08
C SER A 31 -22.91 7.69 -19.37
N TRP A 32 -23.33 7.00 -18.28
CA TRP A 32 -22.49 6.02 -17.59
C TRP A 32 -21.91 4.94 -18.54
N ARG A 33 -22.70 4.57 -19.54
CA ARG A 33 -22.28 3.59 -20.55
C ARG A 33 -21.14 4.14 -21.41
N GLU A 34 -21.28 5.35 -21.93
CA GLU A 34 -20.24 6.03 -22.72
C GLU A 34 -18.95 6.26 -21.91
N LEU A 35 -19.08 6.66 -20.64
CA LEU A 35 -17.93 6.81 -19.74
C LEU A 35 -17.28 5.47 -19.40
N ALA A 36 -18.06 4.39 -19.27
CA ALA A 36 -17.54 3.05 -19.05
C ALA A 36 -16.85 2.51 -20.31
N GLU A 37 -17.42 2.75 -21.49
CA GLU A 37 -16.84 2.37 -22.80
C GLU A 37 -15.55 3.15 -23.05
N GLU A 38 -15.52 4.45 -22.79
CA GLU A 38 -14.31 5.28 -22.86
C GLU A 38 -13.24 4.80 -21.88
N ALA A 39 -13.59 4.53 -20.61
CA ALA A 39 -12.69 3.97 -19.63
C ALA A 39 -12.14 2.59 -20.02
N THR A 40 -12.94 1.79 -20.74
CA THR A 40 -12.53 0.48 -21.24
C THR A 40 -11.63 0.59 -22.48
N SER A 41 -11.89 1.55 -23.36
CA SER A 41 -11.08 1.77 -24.59
C SER A 41 -9.67 2.27 -24.30
N ILE A 42 -9.45 2.99 -23.18
CA ILE A 42 -8.15 3.52 -22.77
C ILE A 42 -7.31 2.48 -22.02
N ARG A 43 -7.90 1.37 -21.57
CA ARG A 43 -7.19 0.34 -20.84
C ARG A 43 -6.31 -0.49 -21.76
N GLN A 44 -5.00 -0.31 -21.62
CA GLN A 44 -4.08 -1.36 -22.06
C GLN A 44 -4.45 -2.69 -21.37
N PRO A 45 -4.34 -3.80 -22.08
CA PRO A 45 -4.60 -5.10 -21.47
C PRO A 45 -3.75 -5.25 -20.21
N PRO A 46 -4.27 -5.81 -19.12
CA PRO A 46 -3.54 -5.98 -17.86
C PRO A 46 -2.25 -6.78 -18.12
N TRP A 47 -1.22 -6.52 -17.29
CA TRP A 47 0.11 -7.10 -17.48
C TRP A 47 0.10 -8.62 -17.64
N TRP A 48 -0.75 -9.34 -16.92
CA TRP A 48 -0.88 -10.80 -17.00
C TRP A 48 -1.44 -11.30 -18.34
N GLN A 49 -2.19 -10.50 -19.07
CA GLN A 49 -2.61 -10.82 -20.43
C GLN A 49 -1.47 -10.59 -21.42
N ARG A 50 -0.71 -9.50 -21.25
CA ARG A 50 0.47 -9.22 -22.09
C ARG A 50 1.55 -10.28 -21.93
N GLU A 51 1.77 -10.75 -20.70
CA GLU A 51 2.78 -11.75 -20.33
C GLU A 51 2.24 -13.19 -20.33
N ARG A 52 1.06 -13.43 -20.94
CA ARG A 52 0.37 -14.73 -20.88
C ARG A 52 1.25 -15.90 -21.27
N ALA A 53 2.02 -15.79 -22.34
CA ALA A 53 2.90 -16.88 -22.82
C ALA A 53 3.94 -17.25 -21.74
N ARG A 54 4.60 -16.26 -21.15
CA ARG A 54 5.58 -16.44 -20.07
C ARG A 54 4.95 -17.02 -18.80
N LEU A 55 3.72 -16.59 -18.46
CA LEU A 55 3.02 -17.13 -17.30
C LEU A 55 2.67 -18.60 -17.49
N LEU A 56 2.25 -19.00 -18.70
CA LEU A 56 1.99 -20.40 -19.04
C LEU A 56 3.27 -21.24 -18.98
N GLU A 57 4.38 -20.73 -19.47
CA GLU A 57 5.69 -21.38 -19.36
C GLU A 57 6.07 -21.61 -17.89
N LEU A 58 5.96 -20.58 -17.04
CA LEU A 58 6.21 -20.69 -15.61
C LEU A 58 5.29 -21.73 -14.94
N ALA A 59 4.04 -21.84 -15.38
CA ALA A 59 3.09 -22.82 -14.86
C ALA A 59 3.47 -24.27 -15.15
N THR A 60 4.24 -24.53 -16.19
CA THR A 60 4.71 -25.90 -16.51
C THR A 60 5.71 -26.43 -15.48
N THR A 61 6.42 -25.55 -14.78
CA THR A 61 7.46 -25.93 -13.82
C THR A 61 6.93 -26.11 -12.41
N ALA A 62 5.90 -25.36 -12.00
CA ALA A 62 5.24 -25.49 -10.70
C ALA A 62 3.88 -24.78 -10.67
N THR A 63 2.85 -25.47 -10.14
CA THR A 63 1.52 -24.95 -9.81
C THR A 63 1.03 -25.60 -8.51
N PRO A 64 0.24 -24.90 -7.66
CA PRO A 64 -0.15 -23.49 -7.78
C PRO A 64 1.02 -22.53 -7.44
N ARG A 65 0.99 -21.31 -8.03
CA ARG A 65 2.05 -20.32 -7.84
C ARG A 65 1.47 -18.90 -7.92
N TYR A 66 1.93 -18.02 -7.02
CA TYR A 66 1.71 -16.58 -7.14
C TYR A 66 2.82 -15.97 -8.00
N VAL A 67 2.45 -15.12 -8.94
CA VAL A 67 3.38 -14.38 -9.81
C VAL A 67 3.09 -12.89 -9.70
N TYR A 68 4.12 -12.09 -9.48
CA TYR A 68 4.05 -10.65 -9.34
C TYR A 68 4.88 -9.98 -10.42
N SER A 69 4.36 -8.91 -11.01
CA SER A 69 5.14 -8.00 -11.87
C SER A 69 5.69 -6.87 -11.04
N LEU A 70 7.01 -6.80 -10.90
CA LEU A 70 7.65 -5.69 -10.18
C LEU A 70 7.47 -4.36 -10.91
N ASP A 71 7.34 -4.37 -12.25
CA ASP A 71 7.03 -3.15 -13.00
C ASP A 71 5.65 -2.63 -12.67
N GLN A 72 4.66 -3.53 -12.52
CA GLN A 72 3.32 -3.13 -12.09
C GLN A 72 3.31 -2.62 -10.64
N VAL A 73 4.08 -3.24 -9.72
CA VAL A 73 4.25 -2.76 -8.34
C VAL A 73 4.84 -1.35 -8.35
N ARG A 74 5.87 -1.12 -9.16
CA ARG A 74 6.52 0.20 -9.30
C ARG A 74 5.58 1.25 -9.88
N GLU A 75 4.83 0.91 -10.91
CA GLU A 75 3.85 1.80 -11.53
C GLU A 75 2.78 2.24 -10.53
N GLN A 76 2.22 1.30 -9.76
CA GLN A 76 1.23 1.62 -8.73
C GLN A 76 1.82 2.48 -7.59
N ALA A 77 3.04 2.16 -7.15
CA ALA A 77 3.74 2.95 -6.14
C ALA A 77 3.93 4.41 -6.60
N ARG A 78 4.39 4.62 -7.82
CA ARG A 78 4.54 5.96 -8.41
C ARG A 78 3.21 6.70 -8.55
N GLY A 79 2.14 5.98 -8.90
CA GLY A 79 0.79 6.55 -8.95
C GLY A 79 0.36 7.12 -7.60
N LEU A 80 0.59 6.38 -6.50
CA LEU A 80 0.30 6.84 -5.14
C LEU A 80 1.15 8.05 -4.73
N LEU A 81 2.46 7.99 -5.00
CA LEU A 81 3.38 9.11 -4.71
C LEU A 81 3.00 10.38 -5.48
N GLY A 82 2.50 10.24 -6.70
CA GLY A 82 2.07 11.35 -7.55
C GLY A 82 0.84 12.10 -7.05
N LEU A 83 0.10 11.58 -6.06
CA LEU A 83 -1.07 12.27 -5.49
C LEU A 83 -0.71 13.57 -4.75
N GLY A 84 0.51 13.70 -4.22
CA GLY A 84 1.01 14.92 -3.59
C GLY A 84 0.27 15.37 -2.32
N MET A 85 -0.63 14.55 -1.79
CA MET A 85 -1.50 14.87 -0.65
C MET A 85 -1.00 14.24 0.66
N VAL A 86 -0.01 13.36 0.58
CA VAL A 86 0.52 12.56 1.68
C VAL A 86 2.03 12.66 1.71
N ASP A 87 2.59 13.02 2.85
CA ASP A 87 4.03 13.22 3.04
C ASP A 87 4.82 11.91 3.02
N ARG A 88 4.20 10.81 3.50
CA ARG A 88 4.85 9.51 3.59
C ARG A 88 3.87 8.36 3.41
N TRP A 89 4.20 7.47 2.50
CA TRP A 89 3.49 6.22 2.28
C TRP A 89 4.19 5.08 3.02
N HIS A 90 3.39 4.28 3.74
CA HIS A 90 3.87 3.06 4.39
C HIS A 90 3.22 1.85 3.71
N TYR A 91 4.05 0.89 3.35
CA TYR A 91 3.59 -0.38 2.83
C TYR A 91 3.34 -1.36 3.97
N ALA A 92 2.12 -1.87 4.09
CA ALA A 92 1.76 -2.87 5.09
C ALA A 92 2.34 -4.24 4.71
N LEU A 93 3.29 -4.75 5.52
CA LEU A 93 3.99 -5.99 5.21
C LEU A 93 3.08 -7.21 5.14
N LYS A 94 2.01 -7.22 5.92
CA LYS A 94 0.99 -8.29 5.88
C LYS A 94 0.42 -8.56 4.49
N ALA A 95 0.50 -7.60 3.56
CA ALA A 95 0.07 -7.80 2.18
C ALA A 95 1.01 -8.74 1.41
N ASN A 96 2.34 -8.54 1.50
CA ASN A 96 3.34 -9.44 0.96
C ASN A 96 4.75 -9.06 1.44
N PRO A 97 5.38 -9.85 2.32
CA PRO A 97 6.71 -9.57 2.87
C PRO A 97 7.87 -10.02 1.94
N HIS A 98 7.60 -10.33 0.67
CA HIS A 98 8.63 -10.83 -0.23
C HIS A 98 9.77 -9.80 -0.44
N PRO A 99 11.06 -10.17 -0.23
CA PRO A 99 12.18 -9.21 -0.24
C PRO A 99 12.30 -8.38 -1.51
N GLN A 100 11.98 -8.93 -2.68
CA GLN A 100 12.05 -8.19 -3.95
C GLN A 100 10.97 -7.10 -4.04
N ILE A 101 9.78 -7.34 -3.47
CA ILE A 101 8.71 -6.34 -3.39
C ILE A 101 9.13 -5.22 -2.44
N LEU A 102 9.69 -5.56 -1.27
CA LEU A 102 10.18 -4.58 -0.30
C LEU A 102 11.27 -3.69 -0.90
N ARG A 103 12.26 -4.29 -1.58
CA ARG A 103 13.31 -3.52 -2.29
C ARG A 103 12.74 -2.62 -3.39
N CYS A 104 11.78 -3.12 -4.15
CA CYS A 104 11.12 -2.36 -5.20
C CYS A 104 10.41 -1.13 -4.64
N LEU A 105 9.63 -1.29 -3.58
CA LEU A 105 8.89 -0.21 -2.92
C LEU A 105 9.82 0.77 -2.19
N HIS A 106 10.89 0.26 -1.56
CA HIS A 106 11.91 1.12 -0.96
C HIS A 106 12.58 2.03 -2.00
N ALA A 107 12.94 1.48 -3.16
CA ALA A 107 13.53 2.26 -4.26
C ALA A 107 12.61 3.38 -4.78
N GLU A 108 11.29 3.21 -4.66
CA GLU A 108 10.31 4.25 -4.98
C GLU A 108 10.04 5.21 -3.80
N GLY A 109 10.63 5.01 -2.63
CA GLY A 109 10.53 5.92 -1.50
C GLY A 109 9.49 5.52 -0.43
N PHE A 110 8.92 4.33 -0.48
CA PHE A 110 8.00 3.84 0.55
C PHE A 110 8.73 3.54 1.87
N ALA A 111 8.05 3.82 2.97
CA ALA A 111 8.33 3.30 4.30
C ALA A 111 7.53 2.01 4.53
N PHE A 112 7.66 1.37 5.69
CA PHE A 112 7.07 0.06 5.97
C PHE A 112 6.27 0.09 7.28
N GLU A 113 5.08 -0.48 7.23
CA GLU A 113 4.24 -0.72 8.40
C GLU A 113 4.29 -2.21 8.73
N CYS A 114 4.55 -2.52 10.00
CA CYS A 114 4.78 -3.86 10.54
C CYS A 114 3.87 -4.09 11.74
N VAL A 115 3.06 -5.14 11.72
CA VAL A 115 2.14 -5.48 12.81
C VAL A 115 2.73 -6.49 13.81
N SER A 116 3.94 -7.01 13.55
CA SER A 116 4.65 -7.93 14.43
C SER A 116 6.15 -7.71 14.37
N TRP A 117 6.86 -8.16 15.40
CA TRP A 117 8.33 -8.11 15.41
C TRP A 117 8.95 -8.92 14.27
N ASN A 118 8.35 -10.04 13.90
CA ASN A 118 8.82 -10.84 12.76
C ASN A 118 8.77 -10.07 11.45
N GLU A 119 7.78 -9.22 11.24
CA GLU A 119 7.71 -8.35 10.07
C GLU A 119 8.82 -7.28 10.09
N VAL A 120 9.13 -6.71 11.26
CA VAL A 120 10.29 -5.79 11.42
C VAL A 120 11.59 -6.50 11.04
N LEU A 121 11.80 -7.73 11.51
CA LEU A 121 12.96 -8.54 11.15
C LEU A 121 13.01 -8.84 9.65
N ALA A 122 11.87 -9.11 9.02
CA ALA A 122 11.81 -9.34 7.56
C ALA A 122 12.20 -8.08 6.76
N VAL A 123 11.76 -6.89 7.19
CA VAL A 123 12.20 -5.62 6.60
C VAL A 123 13.70 -5.44 6.76
N ARG A 124 14.23 -5.64 7.98
CA ARG A 124 15.67 -5.50 8.25
C ARG A 124 16.52 -6.47 7.44
N ALA A 125 16.05 -7.71 7.28
CA ALA A 125 16.75 -8.69 6.44
C ALA A 125 16.74 -8.33 4.95
N ALA A 126 15.64 -7.75 4.46
CA ALA A 126 15.53 -7.34 3.07
C ALA A 126 16.27 -6.02 2.77
N LEU A 127 16.34 -5.12 3.75
CA LEU A 127 16.81 -3.73 3.66
C LEU A 127 17.66 -3.37 4.90
N PRO A 128 18.87 -3.91 5.02
CA PRO A 128 19.71 -3.73 6.22
C PRO A 128 20.07 -2.26 6.49
N ASP A 129 20.18 -1.44 5.44
CA ASP A 129 20.56 -0.03 5.53
C ASP A 129 19.34 0.92 5.65
N LEU A 130 18.13 0.37 5.78
CA LEU A 130 16.93 1.19 5.93
C LEU A 130 16.97 1.97 7.26
N PRO A 131 16.82 3.32 7.24
CA PRO A 131 16.70 4.10 8.46
C PRO A 131 15.55 3.61 9.34
N ALA A 132 15.78 3.53 10.65
CA ALA A 132 14.83 2.92 11.59
C ALA A 132 13.47 3.63 11.63
N GLU A 133 13.49 4.96 11.51
CA GLU A 133 12.30 5.81 11.47
C GLU A 133 11.41 5.60 10.24
N ARG A 134 11.87 4.80 9.27
CA ARG A 134 11.07 4.33 8.13
C ARG A 134 10.33 3.02 8.39
N ILE A 135 10.47 2.47 9.57
CA ILE A 135 9.69 1.33 10.05
C ILE A 135 8.69 1.84 11.08
N PHE A 136 7.42 1.56 10.84
CA PHE A 136 6.32 1.90 11.70
C PHE A 136 5.74 0.61 12.29
N PHE A 137 5.96 0.41 13.58
CA PHE A 137 5.45 -0.75 14.30
C PHE A 137 4.06 -0.44 14.85
N THR A 138 3.06 -1.11 14.32
CA THR A 138 1.63 -0.92 14.62
C THR A 138 1.03 -2.26 15.08
N PRO A 139 1.44 -2.77 16.24
CA PRO A 139 1.06 -4.10 16.67
C PRO A 139 -0.43 -4.19 17.05
N ASN A 140 -0.94 -5.42 17.05
CA ASN A 140 -2.21 -5.76 17.65
C ASN A 140 -1.95 -6.83 18.70
N PHE A 141 -2.19 -6.52 19.98
CA PHE A 141 -1.99 -7.44 21.11
C PHE A 141 -0.57 -8.02 21.22
N ALA A 142 0.45 -7.22 20.87
CA ALA A 142 1.84 -7.67 20.98
C ALA A 142 2.27 -7.79 22.44
N PRO A 143 3.15 -8.76 22.76
CA PRO A 143 3.76 -8.85 24.08
C PRO A 143 4.72 -7.67 24.33
N ARG A 144 4.94 -7.34 25.59
CA ARG A 144 5.79 -6.22 26.02
C ARG A 144 7.18 -6.23 25.38
N GLU A 145 7.74 -7.43 25.22
CA GLU A 145 9.07 -7.63 24.66
C GLU A 145 9.18 -7.15 23.20
N GLU A 146 8.12 -7.29 22.42
CA GLU A 146 8.10 -6.80 21.03
C GLU A 146 8.08 -5.28 20.95
N TYR A 147 7.35 -4.59 21.83
CA TYR A 147 7.42 -3.13 21.97
C TYR A 147 8.84 -2.67 22.32
N ARG A 148 9.45 -3.27 23.33
CA ARG A 148 10.83 -2.98 23.72
C ARG A 148 11.82 -3.21 22.59
N ALA A 149 11.69 -4.30 21.87
CA ALA A 149 12.54 -4.62 20.73
C ALA A 149 12.38 -3.59 19.60
N ALA A 150 11.14 -3.18 19.29
CA ALA A 150 10.87 -2.17 18.27
C ALA A 150 11.45 -0.80 18.64
N LEU A 151 11.27 -0.38 19.90
CA LEU A 151 11.85 0.87 20.42
C LEU A 151 13.39 0.84 20.42
N ALA A 152 13.99 -0.25 20.89
CA ALA A 152 15.44 -0.44 20.88
C ALA A 152 16.01 -0.46 19.46
N ALA A 153 15.24 -0.92 18.48
CA ALA A 153 15.60 -0.87 17.07
C ALA A 153 15.41 0.51 16.43
N GLY A 154 14.87 1.50 17.16
CA GLY A 154 14.60 2.86 16.68
C GLY A 154 13.40 2.97 15.73
N ALA A 155 12.53 1.96 15.70
CA ALA A 155 11.29 2.04 14.93
C ALA A 155 10.30 3.02 15.57
N ARG A 156 9.43 3.61 14.74
CA ARG A 156 8.29 4.38 15.23
C ARG A 156 7.23 3.42 15.73
N VAL A 157 6.64 3.68 16.88
CA VAL A 157 5.74 2.74 17.57
C VAL A 157 4.39 3.38 17.84
N THR A 158 3.30 2.63 17.58
CA THR A 158 1.97 2.94 18.12
C THR A 158 1.62 1.99 19.26
N LEU A 159 0.72 2.43 20.12
CA LEU A 159 0.07 1.57 21.10
C LEU A 159 -1.31 1.17 20.59
N ASP A 160 -1.62 -0.11 20.68
CA ASP A 160 -2.91 -0.66 20.22
C ASP A 160 -4.07 -0.48 21.22
N GLY A 161 -3.79 0.12 22.39
CA GLY A 161 -4.78 0.40 23.41
C GLY A 161 -4.19 1.02 24.68
N LEU A 162 -5.05 1.18 25.69
CA LEU A 162 -4.65 1.75 26.97
C LEU A 162 -3.83 0.79 27.85
N HIS A 163 -3.97 -0.52 27.64
CA HIS A 163 -3.29 -1.52 28.48
C HIS A 163 -1.75 -1.37 28.42
N PRO A 164 -1.08 -1.32 27.26
CA PRO A 164 0.36 -1.08 27.22
C PRO A 164 0.77 0.21 27.91
N MET A 165 -0.01 1.29 27.74
CA MET A 165 0.27 2.57 28.36
C MET A 165 0.19 2.49 29.90
N LEU A 166 -0.82 1.84 30.45
CA LEU A 166 -1.04 1.74 31.89
C LEU A 166 -0.05 0.80 32.56
N GLU A 167 0.21 -0.37 31.94
CA GLU A 167 1.02 -1.42 32.56
C GLU A 167 2.53 -1.27 32.30
N TRP A 168 2.90 -0.67 31.15
CA TRP A 168 4.30 -0.59 30.69
C TRP A 168 4.74 0.85 30.38
N GLY A 169 4.01 1.86 30.85
CA GLY A 169 4.24 3.27 30.52
C GLY A 169 5.69 3.74 30.70
N THR A 170 6.41 3.19 31.68
CA THR A 170 7.83 3.49 31.89
C THR A 170 8.74 3.07 30.72
N ASP A 171 8.32 2.09 29.92
CA ASP A 171 9.10 1.67 28.75
C ASP A 171 8.99 2.69 27.60
N PHE A 172 7.99 3.55 27.64
CA PHE A 172 7.69 4.53 26.60
C PHE A 172 8.08 5.98 26.96
N ALA A 173 8.52 6.23 28.21
CA ALA A 173 8.67 7.57 28.78
C ALA A 173 9.62 8.49 27.98
N ASP A 174 10.64 7.92 27.35
CA ASP A 174 11.65 8.69 26.61
C ASP A 174 11.52 8.48 25.07
N HIS A 175 10.36 8.03 24.61
CA HIS A 175 10.10 7.73 23.22
C HIS A 175 8.90 8.49 22.66
N ASP A 176 8.99 8.89 21.39
CA ASP A 176 7.85 9.40 20.64
C ASP A 176 6.93 8.23 20.25
N ILE A 177 5.73 8.23 20.85
CA ILE A 177 4.69 7.24 20.60
C ILE A 177 3.55 7.90 19.78
N PHE A 178 2.98 7.17 18.85
CA PHE A 178 1.96 7.64 17.90
C PHE A 178 0.61 6.99 18.12
#